data_eb84f67f110c5e1578304f7d58b1fd69
#
_entry.id   eb84f67f110c5e1578304f7d58b1fd69
#
_cell.length_a   1.000
_cell.length_b   1.000
_cell.length_c   1.000
_cell.angle_alpha   90.00
_cell.angle_beta   90.00
_cell.angle_gamma   90.00
#
_symmetry.space_group_name_H-M   'P 1'
#
loop_
_entity.id
_entity.type
_entity.pdbx_description
1 polymer ?
#
loop_
_entity_poly.entity_id
_entity_poly.type
_entity_poly.pdbx_seq_one_letter_code
_entity_poly.pdbx_strand_id
1 'polypeptide(L)'
;KSLPEKKPQARGKEVLTAQDVGFAYTPRSPKVLEHINFSVYEGEMLSLVGTNGAGKSTLAKLITGIVRESEGRFLFNGQDMADMTIRERSRHIGFVMQNPNQMLCKPMIYDEVALGLRLNGVPENEIKDRVNHACSICGIAPFISWPVSALSFGQKKRVTIASVLAMQPRIIIL
;
A
#
# COMPACT_ATOMS: atom_id res chain seq x y z
N LYS A 1 23.29 -0.76 26.70
CA LYS A 1 22.20 -1.74 26.85
C LYS A 1 22.03 -2.43 25.49
N SER A 2 22.44 -3.71 25.42
CA SER A 2 22.21 -4.54 24.23
C SER A 2 20.70 -4.75 24.05
N LEU A 3 20.22 -4.56 22.83
CA LEU A 3 18.84 -4.91 22.46
C LEU A 3 18.66 -6.43 22.65
N PRO A 4 17.52 -6.89 23.19
CA PRO A 4 17.26 -8.31 23.31
C PRO A 4 17.28 -8.97 21.93
N GLU A 5 18.06 -10.04 21.79
CA GLU A 5 18.04 -10.88 20.59
C GLU A 5 16.61 -11.42 20.38
N LYS A 6 15.97 -10.97 19.31
CA LYS A 6 14.70 -11.57 18.88
C LYS A 6 14.98 -13.01 18.44
N LYS A 7 14.40 -13.97 19.15
CA LYS A 7 14.33 -15.36 18.68
C LYS A 7 13.71 -15.37 17.27
N PRO A 8 14.25 -16.14 16.32
CA PRO A 8 13.65 -16.26 14.99
C PRO A 8 12.21 -16.79 15.15
N GLN A 9 11.22 -15.94 14.92
CA GLN A 9 9.84 -16.38 14.79
C GLN A 9 9.74 -17.22 13.52
N ALA A 10 9.02 -18.34 13.57
CA ALA A 10 8.70 -19.11 12.38
C ALA A 10 8.08 -18.15 11.34
N ARG A 11 8.67 -18.06 10.15
CA ARG A 11 8.16 -17.22 9.07
C ARG A 11 6.75 -17.69 8.72
N GLY A 12 5.81 -16.74 8.63
CA GLY A 12 4.45 -16.99 8.18
C GLY A 12 4.40 -17.50 6.73
N LYS A 13 3.21 -17.66 6.19
CA LYS A 13 3.01 -18.03 4.78
C LYS A 13 3.56 -16.90 3.89
N GLU A 14 4.24 -17.27 2.79
CA GLU A 14 4.68 -16.31 1.76
C GLU A 14 3.47 -15.67 1.08
N VAL A 15 3.45 -14.35 1.04
CA VAL A 15 2.32 -13.56 0.50
C VAL A 15 2.68 -12.89 -0.82
N LEU A 16 3.89 -12.33 -0.93
CA LEU A 16 4.38 -11.66 -2.13
C LEU A 16 5.81 -12.10 -2.42
N THR A 17 6.08 -12.42 -3.68
CA THR A 17 7.42 -12.77 -4.14
C THR A 17 7.75 -11.99 -5.39
N ALA A 18 8.95 -11.41 -5.44
CA ALA A 18 9.56 -10.87 -6.64
C ALA A 18 10.60 -11.87 -7.15
N GLN A 19 10.53 -12.23 -8.43
CA GLN A 19 11.45 -13.14 -9.09
C GLN A 19 12.11 -12.45 -10.26
N ASP A 20 13.38 -12.12 -10.11
CA ASP A 20 14.25 -11.52 -11.10
C ASP A 20 13.66 -10.27 -11.78
N VAL A 21 13.01 -9.41 -10.99
CA VAL A 21 12.28 -8.26 -11.49
C VAL A 21 13.25 -7.18 -11.95
N GLY A 22 13.09 -6.75 -13.21
CA GLY A 22 13.78 -5.64 -13.83
C GLY A 22 12.82 -4.61 -14.41
N PHE A 23 13.22 -3.34 -14.40
CA PHE A 23 12.40 -2.25 -14.93
C PHE A 23 13.22 -1.11 -15.52
N ALA A 24 12.79 -0.66 -16.71
CA ALA A 24 13.20 0.58 -17.34
C ALA A 24 11.96 1.35 -17.82
N TYR A 25 11.97 2.68 -17.72
CA TYR A 25 10.83 3.50 -18.16
C TYR A 25 10.64 3.50 -19.67
N THR A 26 11.70 3.31 -20.42
CA THR A 26 11.67 3.13 -21.87
C THR A 26 12.69 2.06 -22.27
N PRO A 27 12.52 1.40 -23.44
CA PRO A 27 13.45 0.38 -23.89
C PRO A 27 14.91 0.86 -24.07
N ARG A 28 15.10 2.17 -24.18
CA ARG A 28 16.42 2.79 -24.39
C ARG A 28 16.97 3.49 -23.15
N SER A 29 16.19 3.58 -22.05
CA SER A 29 16.67 4.18 -20.80
C SER A 29 17.45 3.18 -19.97
N PRO A 30 18.37 3.63 -19.12
CA PRO A 30 19.00 2.76 -18.12
C PRO A 30 17.93 2.08 -17.24
N LYS A 31 18.18 0.85 -16.85
CA LYS A 31 17.32 0.14 -15.91
C LYS A 31 17.34 0.86 -14.56
N VAL A 32 16.17 1.04 -13.98
CA VAL A 32 15.97 1.60 -12.63
C VAL A 32 16.03 0.51 -11.58
N LEU A 33 15.61 -0.70 -11.95
CA LEU A 33 15.66 -1.89 -11.13
C LEU A 33 16.23 -3.05 -11.95
N GLU A 34 17.11 -3.84 -11.35
CA GLU A 34 17.76 -5.01 -11.97
C GLU A 34 17.81 -6.15 -10.97
N HIS A 35 17.45 -7.34 -11.42
CA HIS A 35 17.57 -8.59 -10.67
C HIS A 35 17.00 -8.52 -9.24
N ILE A 36 15.83 -7.85 -9.07
CA ILE A 36 15.18 -7.72 -7.77
C ILE A 36 14.54 -9.06 -7.38
N ASN A 37 15.01 -9.59 -6.27
CA ASN A 37 14.53 -10.84 -5.70
C ASN A 37 14.24 -10.64 -4.21
N PHE A 38 13.01 -10.89 -3.77
CA PHE A 38 12.63 -10.91 -2.35
C PHE A 38 11.30 -11.65 -2.16
N SER A 39 11.05 -12.04 -0.90
CA SER A 39 9.75 -12.54 -0.48
C SER A 39 9.27 -11.78 0.76
N VAL A 40 7.97 -11.56 0.86
CA VAL A 40 7.27 -10.98 2.03
C VAL A 40 6.37 -12.04 2.61
N TYR A 41 6.42 -12.20 3.93
CA TYR A 41 5.68 -13.21 4.66
C TYR A 41 4.55 -12.59 5.49
N GLU A 42 3.54 -13.38 5.80
CA GLU A 42 2.41 -12.96 6.61
C GLU A 42 2.87 -12.49 8.00
N GLY A 43 2.42 -11.29 8.41
CA GLY A 43 2.84 -10.66 9.68
C GLY A 43 4.24 -10.07 9.67
N GLU A 44 4.95 -10.08 8.53
CA GLU A 44 6.29 -9.49 8.42
C GLU A 44 6.21 -7.98 8.18
N MET A 45 7.15 -7.25 8.76
CA MET A 45 7.43 -5.85 8.45
C MET A 45 8.76 -5.78 7.69
N LEU A 46 8.69 -5.51 6.39
CA LEU A 46 9.84 -5.35 5.51
C LEU A 46 10.18 -3.87 5.31
N SER A 47 11.42 -3.48 5.57
CA SER A 47 11.90 -2.11 5.33
C SER A 47 12.71 -2.05 4.04
N LEU A 48 12.31 -1.11 3.15
CA LEU A 48 13.02 -0.83 1.91
C LEU A 48 13.94 0.38 2.10
N VAL A 49 15.23 0.15 2.23
CA VAL A 49 16.24 1.19 2.50
C VAL A 49 17.09 1.45 1.26
N GLY A 50 17.42 2.71 1.02
CA GLY A 50 18.27 3.12 -0.11
C GLY A 50 18.27 4.65 -0.28
N THR A 51 19.23 5.15 -1.04
CA THR A 51 19.37 6.57 -1.38
C THR A 51 18.19 7.10 -2.19
N ASN A 52 18.06 8.42 -2.30
CA ASN A 52 17.07 9.02 -3.19
C ASN A 52 17.40 8.64 -4.64
N GLY A 53 16.39 8.24 -5.40
CA GLY A 53 16.59 7.73 -6.77
C GLY A 53 16.88 6.23 -6.88
N ALA A 54 17.08 5.50 -5.80
CA ALA A 54 17.36 4.04 -5.82
C ALA A 54 16.19 3.14 -6.28
N GLY A 55 15.12 3.70 -6.83
CA GLY A 55 14.01 2.89 -7.36
C GLY A 55 12.95 2.44 -6.35
N LYS A 56 13.00 2.87 -5.06
CA LYS A 56 12.03 2.46 -4.04
C LYS A 56 10.57 2.71 -4.43
N SER A 57 10.28 3.94 -4.87
CA SER A 57 8.92 4.31 -5.32
C SER A 57 8.53 3.60 -6.63
N THR A 58 9.50 3.28 -7.48
CA THR A 58 9.28 2.50 -8.69
C THR A 58 8.89 1.06 -8.35
N LEU A 59 9.57 0.44 -7.39
CA LEU A 59 9.22 -0.90 -6.91
C LEU A 59 7.79 -0.93 -6.35
N ALA A 60 7.39 0.07 -5.54
CA ALA A 60 6.03 0.18 -5.04
C ALA A 60 4.99 0.30 -6.18
N LYS A 61 5.28 1.09 -7.23
CA LYS A 61 4.42 1.21 -8.41
C LYS A 61 4.31 -0.09 -9.23
N LEU A 62 5.38 -0.86 -9.30
CA LEU A 62 5.38 -2.18 -9.95
C LEU A 62 4.50 -3.17 -9.19
N ILE A 63 4.68 -3.28 -7.87
CA ILE A 63 3.88 -4.18 -7.03
C ILE A 63 2.39 -3.84 -7.13
N THR A 64 2.04 -2.54 -7.17
CA THR A 64 0.64 -2.08 -7.29
C THR A 64 0.10 -2.15 -8.72
N GLY A 65 0.94 -2.39 -9.72
CA GLY A 65 0.54 -2.48 -11.14
C GLY A 65 0.37 -1.13 -11.82
N ILE A 66 0.77 -0.01 -11.18
CA ILE A 66 0.75 1.34 -11.80
C ILE A 66 1.71 1.42 -13.00
N VAL A 67 2.83 0.71 -12.90
CA VAL A 67 3.74 0.45 -14.02
C VAL A 67 3.97 -1.06 -14.11
N ARG A 68 4.35 -1.55 -15.29
CA ARG A 68 4.56 -2.97 -15.55
C ARG A 68 6.06 -3.26 -15.59
N GLU A 69 6.46 -4.39 -15.03
CA GLU A 69 7.83 -4.90 -15.08
C GLU A 69 8.27 -5.15 -16.53
N SER A 70 9.55 -4.85 -16.81
CA SER A 70 10.17 -5.15 -18.11
C SER A 70 10.68 -6.59 -18.17
N GLU A 71 11.07 -7.15 -17.03
CA GLU A 71 11.64 -8.49 -16.86
C GLU A 71 11.19 -9.07 -15.52
N GLY A 72 11.21 -10.39 -15.41
CA GLY A 72 10.82 -11.11 -14.20
C GLY A 72 9.32 -11.08 -13.95
N ARG A 73 8.92 -11.32 -12.70
CA ARG A 73 7.50 -11.36 -12.31
C ARG A 73 7.30 -11.17 -10.83
N PHE A 74 6.07 -10.78 -10.47
CA PHE A 74 5.57 -10.81 -9.09
C PHE A 74 4.56 -11.94 -8.92
N LEU A 75 4.64 -12.63 -7.78
CA LEU A 75 3.67 -13.66 -7.38
C LEU A 75 2.94 -13.19 -6.12
N PHE A 76 1.62 -13.32 -6.09
CA PHE A 76 0.80 -13.11 -4.91
C PHE A 76 0.19 -14.44 -4.47
N ASN A 77 0.50 -14.90 -3.26
CA ASN A 77 0.15 -16.25 -2.77
C ASN A 77 0.55 -17.37 -3.77
N GLY A 78 1.67 -17.23 -4.45
CA GLY A 78 2.16 -18.18 -5.45
C GLY A 78 1.54 -18.06 -6.85
N GLN A 79 0.57 -17.17 -7.06
CA GLN A 79 -0.04 -16.91 -8.36
C GLN A 79 0.60 -15.70 -9.05
N ASP A 80 0.86 -15.82 -10.35
CA ASP A 80 1.44 -14.74 -11.14
C ASP A 80 0.50 -13.53 -11.17
N MET A 81 1.05 -12.33 -10.95
CA MET A 81 0.31 -11.09 -10.95
C MET A 81 0.24 -10.41 -12.33
N ALA A 82 0.86 -10.98 -13.36
CA ALA A 82 0.96 -10.36 -14.69
C ALA A 82 -0.39 -9.97 -15.30
N ASP A 83 -1.41 -10.81 -15.10
CA ASP A 83 -2.75 -10.60 -15.62
C ASP A 83 -3.69 -9.85 -14.66
N MET A 84 -3.24 -9.57 -13.44
CA MET A 84 -4.03 -8.82 -12.47
C MET A 84 -4.09 -7.33 -12.84
N THR A 85 -5.30 -6.80 -12.98
CA THR A 85 -5.54 -5.36 -13.14
C THR A 85 -5.17 -4.61 -11.85
N ILE A 86 -4.95 -3.28 -11.96
CA ILE A 86 -4.73 -2.40 -10.79
C ILE A 86 -5.88 -2.55 -9.78
N ARG A 87 -7.12 -2.67 -10.25
CA ARG A 87 -8.30 -2.84 -9.40
C ARG A 87 -8.26 -4.15 -8.61
N GLU A 88 -7.85 -5.25 -9.23
CA GLU A 88 -7.72 -6.54 -8.55
C GLU A 88 -6.57 -6.50 -7.54
N ARG A 89 -5.41 -5.95 -7.91
CA ARG A 89 -4.29 -5.77 -6.98
C ARG A 89 -4.68 -4.89 -5.79
N SER A 90 -5.46 -3.82 -5.99
CA SER A 90 -5.88 -2.90 -4.91
C SER A 90 -6.78 -3.52 -3.85
N ARG A 91 -7.41 -4.66 -4.13
CA ARG A 91 -8.16 -5.43 -3.12
C ARG A 91 -7.26 -6.12 -2.10
N HIS A 92 -6.01 -6.36 -2.48
CA HIS A 92 -5.04 -7.11 -1.67
C HIS A 92 -3.87 -6.25 -1.18
N ILE A 93 -3.52 -5.22 -1.94
CA ILE A 93 -2.34 -4.39 -1.71
C ILE A 93 -2.77 -2.95 -1.57
N GLY A 94 -2.67 -2.41 -0.37
CA GLY A 94 -2.88 -1.01 -0.07
C GLY A 94 -1.59 -0.21 -0.27
N PHE A 95 -1.68 0.93 -0.94
CA PHE A 95 -0.54 1.81 -1.18
C PHE A 95 -0.82 3.22 -0.69
N VAL A 96 0.02 3.72 0.19
CA VAL A 96 -0.06 5.09 0.71
C VAL A 96 1.04 5.93 0.09
N MET A 97 0.69 6.82 -0.82
CA MET A 97 1.63 7.71 -1.49
C MET A 97 2.32 8.66 -0.51
N GLN A 98 3.54 9.07 -0.82
CA GLN A 98 4.32 10.00 0.01
C GLN A 98 3.59 11.33 0.24
N ASN A 99 3.01 11.92 -0.81
CA ASN A 99 2.21 13.14 -0.74
C ASN A 99 0.72 12.81 -0.62
N PRO A 100 0.07 13.07 0.54
CA PRO A 100 -1.35 12.77 0.73
C PRO A 100 -2.29 13.53 -0.22
N ASN A 101 -1.89 14.73 -0.67
CA ASN A 101 -2.74 15.51 -1.59
C ASN A 101 -2.92 14.84 -2.98
N GLN A 102 -2.07 13.87 -3.33
CA GLN A 102 -2.21 13.08 -4.55
C GLN A 102 -3.21 11.92 -4.43
N MET A 103 -3.65 11.60 -3.20
CA MET A 103 -4.60 10.54 -2.92
C MET A 103 -6.00 11.05 -2.58
N LEU A 104 -6.08 12.22 -1.94
CA LEU A 104 -7.33 12.75 -1.41
C LEU A 104 -8.20 13.29 -2.55
N CYS A 105 -9.39 12.69 -2.72
CA CYS A 105 -10.33 12.96 -3.81
C CYS A 105 -11.65 13.55 -3.33
N LYS A 106 -12.00 13.36 -2.03
CA LYS A 106 -13.27 13.79 -1.47
C LYS A 106 -13.10 15.00 -0.56
N PRO A 107 -14.12 15.89 -0.47
CA PRO A 107 -14.06 17.06 0.39
C PRO A 107 -14.17 16.72 1.87
N MET A 108 -14.87 15.64 2.24
CA MET A 108 -15.12 15.23 3.63
C MET A 108 -14.29 13.99 3.98
N ILE A 109 -13.81 13.95 5.23
CA ILE A 109 -12.96 12.84 5.71
C ILE A 109 -13.70 11.51 5.68
N TYR A 110 -14.96 11.46 6.13
CA TYR A 110 -15.76 10.24 6.10
C TYR A 110 -15.88 9.70 4.68
N ASP A 111 -16.21 10.56 3.72
CA ASP A 111 -16.40 10.14 2.33
C ASP A 111 -15.09 9.69 1.67
N GLU A 112 -13.97 10.31 2.04
CA GLU A 112 -12.65 9.91 1.57
C GLU A 112 -12.29 8.49 2.05
N VAL A 113 -12.48 8.22 3.34
CA VAL A 113 -12.19 6.89 3.92
C VAL A 113 -13.17 5.83 3.41
N ALA A 114 -14.44 6.20 3.19
CA ALA A 114 -15.49 5.31 2.67
C ALA A 114 -15.35 5.02 1.17
N LEU A 115 -14.61 5.85 0.41
CA LEU A 115 -14.60 5.80 -1.05
C LEU A 115 -14.25 4.42 -1.60
N GLY A 116 -13.14 3.84 -1.16
CA GLY A 116 -12.69 2.53 -1.61
C GLY A 116 -13.68 1.41 -1.28
N LEU A 117 -14.30 1.48 -0.12
CA LEU A 117 -15.31 0.51 0.33
C LEU A 117 -16.54 0.55 -0.58
N ARG A 118 -17.05 1.75 -0.89
CA ARG A 118 -18.19 1.95 -1.80
C ARG A 118 -17.89 1.45 -3.20
N LEU A 119 -16.70 1.73 -3.72
CA LEU A 119 -16.27 1.26 -5.04
C LEU A 119 -16.16 -0.26 -5.14
N ASN A 120 -15.94 -0.93 -4.01
CA ASN A 120 -15.93 -2.40 -3.92
C ASN A 120 -17.29 -3.00 -3.56
N GLY A 121 -18.35 -2.20 -3.44
CA GLY A 121 -19.70 -2.67 -3.19
C GLY A 121 -19.95 -3.15 -1.76
N VAL A 122 -19.15 -2.66 -0.78
CA VAL A 122 -19.38 -2.96 0.63
C VAL A 122 -20.69 -2.32 1.09
N PRO A 123 -21.55 -3.03 1.85
CA PRO A 123 -22.81 -2.48 2.36
C PRO A 123 -22.61 -1.28 3.29
N GLU A 124 -23.48 -0.26 3.21
CA GLU A 124 -23.29 1.02 3.93
C GLU A 124 -23.23 0.85 5.46
N ASN A 125 -23.96 -0.11 6.03
CA ASN A 125 -23.87 -0.44 7.45
C ASN A 125 -22.48 -0.91 7.87
N GLU A 126 -21.83 -1.74 7.05
CA GLU A 126 -20.47 -2.22 7.28
C GLU A 126 -19.43 -1.11 7.02
N ILE A 127 -19.66 -0.24 6.05
CA ILE A 127 -18.79 0.91 5.75
C ILE A 127 -18.63 1.80 6.98
N LYS A 128 -19.72 2.12 7.66
CA LYS A 128 -19.69 2.97 8.85
C LYS A 128 -18.77 2.42 9.94
N ASP A 129 -18.85 1.12 10.19
CA ASP A 129 -18.05 0.46 11.23
C ASP A 129 -16.56 0.42 10.83
N ARG A 130 -16.26 0.07 9.59
CA ARG A 130 -14.88 0.03 9.07
C ARG A 130 -14.23 1.41 9.05
N VAL A 131 -14.97 2.45 8.64
CA VAL A 131 -14.49 3.84 8.62
C VAL A 131 -14.19 4.30 10.04
N ASN A 132 -15.12 4.11 10.98
CA ASN A 132 -14.91 4.49 12.39
C ASN A 132 -13.71 3.79 13.00
N HIS A 133 -13.58 2.49 12.75
CA HIS A 133 -12.45 1.70 13.24
C HIS A 133 -11.11 2.19 12.68
N ALA A 134 -11.01 2.39 11.36
CA ALA A 134 -9.79 2.88 10.71
C ALA A 134 -9.41 4.30 11.19
N CYS A 135 -10.40 5.19 11.30
CA CYS A 135 -10.20 6.54 11.82
C CYS A 135 -9.74 6.54 13.28
N SER A 136 -10.24 5.62 14.10
CA SER A 136 -9.80 5.45 15.50
C SER A 136 -8.34 5.01 15.58
N ILE A 137 -7.94 4.00 14.79
CA ILE A 137 -6.54 3.53 14.72
C ILE A 137 -5.60 4.66 14.32
N CYS A 138 -6.00 5.48 13.34
CA CYS A 138 -5.20 6.59 12.84
C CYS A 138 -5.25 7.86 13.71
N GLY A 139 -6.03 7.88 14.80
CA GLY A 139 -6.18 9.02 15.68
C GLY A 139 -6.84 10.23 15.03
N ILE A 140 -7.76 9.99 14.06
CA ILE A 140 -8.51 11.04 13.35
C ILE A 140 -10.04 10.94 13.59
N ALA A 141 -10.49 10.02 14.43
CA ALA A 141 -11.90 9.86 14.76
C ALA A 141 -12.61 11.16 15.20
N PRO A 142 -12.01 12.08 16.00
CA PRO A 142 -12.63 13.33 16.36
C PRO A 142 -12.92 14.26 15.18
N PHE A 143 -12.25 14.06 14.05
CA PHE A 143 -12.33 14.92 12.86
C PHE A 143 -13.14 14.30 11.71
N ILE A 144 -13.78 13.15 11.91
CA ILE A 144 -14.39 12.35 10.84
C ILE A 144 -15.45 13.11 10.02
N SER A 145 -16.14 14.06 10.64
CA SER A 145 -17.13 14.95 10.00
C SER A 145 -16.55 16.27 9.47
N TRP A 146 -15.24 16.43 9.52
CA TRP A 146 -14.58 17.66 9.07
C TRP A 146 -14.23 17.59 7.59
N PRO A 147 -14.09 18.78 6.96
CA PRO A 147 -13.57 18.85 5.60
C PRO A 147 -12.06 18.55 5.60
N VAL A 148 -11.60 17.85 4.58
CA VAL A 148 -10.18 17.54 4.36
C VAL A 148 -9.30 18.80 4.27
N SER A 149 -9.88 19.89 3.77
CA SER A 149 -9.19 21.19 3.64
C SER A 149 -8.77 21.81 4.98
N ALA A 150 -9.46 21.47 6.07
CA ALA A 150 -9.14 21.97 7.41
C ALA A 150 -7.97 21.25 8.08
N LEU A 151 -7.45 20.18 7.47
CA LEU A 151 -6.43 19.34 8.06
C LEU A 151 -5.02 19.82 7.76
N SER A 152 -4.11 19.69 8.73
CA SER A 152 -2.67 19.77 8.53
C SER A 152 -2.16 18.65 7.60
N PHE A 153 -0.96 18.81 7.04
CA PHE A 153 -0.34 17.79 6.20
C PHE A 153 -0.25 16.42 6.90
N GLY A 154 0.18 16.41 8.17
CA GLY A 154 0.27 15.17 8.96
C GLY A 154 -1.11 14.51 9.20
N GLN A 155 -2.16 15.31 9.45
CA GLN A 155 -3.52 14.79 9.57
C GLN A 155 -4.03 14.24 8.24
N LYS A 156 -3.78 14.92 7.12
CA LYS A 156 -4.08 14.41 5.76
C LYS A 156 -3.39 13.07 5.50
N LYS A 157 -2.14 12.91 5.92
CA LYS A 157 -1.43 11.63 5.81
C LYS A 157 -2.12 10.52 6.62
N ARG A 158 -2.64 10.83 7.81
CA ARG A 158 -3.43 9.88 8.62
C ARG A 158 -4.74 9.51 7.93
N VAL A 159 -5.40 10.44 7.25
CA VAL A 159 -6.61 10.14 6.45
C VAL A 159 -6.29 9.17 5.34
N THR A 160 -5.20 9.38 4.57
CA THR A 160 -4.81 8.44 3.51
C THR A 160 -4.46 7.05 4.04
N ILE A 161 -3.84 6.97 5.23
CA ILE A 161 -3.60 5.68 5.89
C ILE A 161 -4.93 5.03 6.31
N ALA A 162 -5.87 5.80 6.88
CA ALA A 162 -7.18 5.28 7.27
C ALA A 162 -7.98 4.76 6.07
N SER A 163 -7.94 5.45 4.91
CA SER A 163 -8.59 5.00 3.67
C SER A 163 -8.07 3.64 3.22
N VAL A 164 -6.76 3.42 3.34
CA VAL A 164 -6.15 2.13 3.00
C VAL A 164 -6.48 1.07 4.04
N LEU A 165 -6.39 1.38 5.33
CA LEU A 165 -6.69 0.43 6.42
C LEU A 165 -8.16 -0.03 6.41
N ALA A 166 -9.10 0.86 6.08
CA ALA A 166 -10.52 0.53 5.98
C ALA A 166 -10.79 -0.59 4.97
N MET A 167 -9.97 -0.67 3.91
CA MET A 167 -10.06 -1.71 2.89
C MET A 167 -9.56 -3.08 3.37
N GLN A 168 -8.86 -3.16 4.50
CA GLN A 168 -8.29 -4.40 5.07
C GLN A 168 -7.41 -5.17 4.08
N PRO A 169 -6.44 -4.53 3.43
CA PRO A 169 -5.56 -5.22 2.48
C PRO A 169 -4.65 -6.23 3.20
N ARG A 170 -4.17 -7.22 2.45
CA ARG A 170 -3.20 -8.23 2.96
C ARG A 170 -1.78 -7.66 3.08
N ILE A 171 -1.46 -6.67 2.26
CA ILE A 171 -0.17 -5.98 2.22
C ILE A 171 -0.42 -4.48 2.25
N ILE A 172 0.36 -3.75 3.03
CA ILE A 172 0.35 -2.28 3.05
C ILE A 172 1.75 -1.79 2.71
N ILE A 173 1.84 -0.89 1.72
CA ILE A 173 3.05 -0.18 1.33
C ILE A 173 2.88 1.29 1.77
N LEU A 174 3.83 1.78 2.61
CA LEU A 174 3.81 3.12 3.19
C LEU A 174 4.93 4.00 2.63
#